data_6a4273d75ae6aaff14bd513fd9f8a785
#
_entry.id   6a4273d75ae6aaff14bd513fd9f8a785
#
_cell.length_a   1.000
_cell.length_b   1.000
_cell.length_c   1.000
_cell.angle_alpha   90.00
_cell.angle_beta   90.00
_cell.angle_gamma   90.00
#
_symmetry.space_group_name_H-M   'P 1'
#
loop_
_entity.id
_entity.type
_entity.pdbx_description
1 polymer ?
#
loop_
_entity_poly.entity_id
_entity_poly.type
_entity_poly.pdbx_seq_one_letter_code
_entity_poly.pdbx_strand_id
1 'polypeptide(L)'
;MLSSGFKWNYSKNNSIESEWAWSNKDLNTFSTLSSNDNIGVSNRTRWLNTKQFGDSDSMALWTLKNKAEIEYLSASFNPIQQYRAVEFDRDWNTRNKGYKGYQLIGTLGSKLTHKKYGSMALDAQHFGVGEDYNGNRIYSLGKWKQEGWSANWDASYLSAEAESQSSFFRHRLNLSKNIGPFKLGYKDDHERNIYTGDTNAVNPSYEFFD
;
A
#
# COMPACT_ATOMS: atom_id res chain seq x y z
N MET A 1 -4.78 -15.94 -20.11
CA MET A 1 -3.78 -15.42 -19.19
C MET A 1 -2.84 -16.53 -18.76
N LEU A 2 -1.54 -16.28 -18.74
CA LEU A 2 -0.51 -17.19 -18.25
C LEU A 2 0.20 -16.50 -17.09
N SER A 3 0.60 -17.24 -16.05
CA SER A 3 1.42 -16.72 -14.97
C SER A 3 2.55 -17.68 -14.63
N SER A 4 3.66 -17.13 -14.17
CA SER A 4 4.82 -17.88 -13.71
C SER A 4 5.53 -17.08 -12.62
N GLY A 5 6.25 -17.75 -11.75
CA GLY A 5 6.98 -17.07 -10.67
C GLY A 5 8.03 -17.96 -10.04
N PHE A 6 8.89 -17.36 -9.25
CA PHE A 6 9.87 -18.07 -8.44
C PHE A 6 10.03 -17.41 -7.07
N LYS A 7 10.52 -18.20 -6.14
CA LYS A 7 10.97 -17.76 -4.82
C LYS A 7 12.37 -18.29 -4.59
N TRP A 8 13.28 -17.39 -4.24
CA TRP A 8 14.67 -17.72 -3.93
C TRP A 8 15.03 -17.27 -2.52
N ASN A 9 15.29 -18.24 -1.63
CA ASN A 9 15.78 -17.98 -0.28
C ASN A 9 17.31 -18.06 -0.31
N TYR A 10 17.99 -16.93 -0.52
CA TYR A 10 19.46 -16.90 -0.62
C TYR A 10 20.15 -16.83 0.76
N SER A 11 19.38 -16.67 1.83
CA SER A 11 19.82 -16.87 3.20
C SER A 11 18.65 -17.25 4.11
N LYS A 12 18.93 -17.63 5.38
CA LYS A 12 17.89 -17.91 6.37
C LYS A 12 16.92 -16.74 6.60
N ASN A 13 17.39 -15.52 6.36
CA ASN A 13 16.69 -14.30 6.70
C ASN A 13 16.29 -13.47 5.49
N ASN A 14 16.64 -13.90 4.29
CA ASN A 14 16.40 -13.11 3.08
C ASN A 14 15.82 -13.96 1.96
N SER A 15 14.82 -13.42 1.29
CA SER A 15 14.25 -14.03 0.11
C SER A 15 13.91 -12.98 -0.95
N ILE A 16 13.92 -13.41 -2.21
CA ILE A 16 13.39 -12.69 -3.35
C ILE A 16 12.28 -13.55 -3.95
N GLU A 17 11.14 -12.92 -4.21
CA GLU A 17 10.00 -13.52 -4.90
C GLU A 17 9.71 -12.69 -6.14
N SER A 18 9.49 -13.33 -7.28
CA SER A 18 9.09 -12.64 -8.50
C SER A 18 7.99 -13.41 -9.18
N GLU A 19 6.93 -12.70 -9.57
CA GLU A 19 5.77 -13.21 -10.28
C GLU A 19 5.58 -12.42 -11.57
N TRP A 20 5.30 -13.12 -12.66
CA TRP A 20 5.02 -12.57 -13.96
C TRP A 20 3.68 -13.06 -14.45
N ALA A 21 2.91 -12.21 -15.09
CA ALA A 21 1.68 -12.59 -15.76
C ALA A 21 1.59 -11.96 -17.14
N TRP A 22 1.02 -12.71 -18.07
CA TRP A 22 0.75 -12.28 -19.43
C TRP A 22 -0.75 -12.42 -19.70
N SER A 23 -1.35 -11.37 -20.18
CA SER A 23 -2.72 -11.37 -20.68
C SER A 23 -2.72 -11.24 -22.20
N ASN A 24 -3.69 -11.85 -22.84
CA ASN A 24 -3.99 -11.62 -24.25
C ASN A 24 -5.49 -11.36 -24.35
N LYS A 25 -5.85 -10.15 -24.78
CA LYS A 25 -7.23 -9.74 -24.96
C LYS A 25 -7.37 -9.02 -26.28
N ASP A 26 -7.90 -9.73 -27.26
CA ASP A 26 -8.29 -9.16 -28.55
C ASP A 26 -9.62 -8.41 -28.39
N LEU A 27 -9.59 -7.09 -28.59
CA LEU A 27 -10.78 -6.24 -28.60
C LEU A 27 -11.45 -6.18 -29.96
N ASN A 28 -10.78 -6.66 -31.03
CA ASN A 28 -11.26 -6.60 -32.40
C ASN A 28 -11.10 -7.94 -33.12
N THR A 29 -11.85 -8.93 -32.67
CA THR A 29 -11.82 -10.31 -33.18
C THR A 29 -12.11 -10.46 -34.67
N PHE A 30 -12.63 -9.42 -35.33
CA PHE A 30 -12.98 -9.42 -36.76
C PHE A 30 -11.96 -8.73 -37.67
N SER A 31 -10.89 -8.19 -37.13
CA SER A 31 -9.85 -7.47 -37.88
C SER A 31 -8.46 -7.89 -37.40
N THR A 32 -7.54 -8.10 -38.35
CA THR A 32 -6.14 -8.33 -38.08
C THR A 32 -5.32 -7.04 -37.91
N LEU A 33 -5.98 -5.88 -38.03
CA LEU A 33 -5.35 -4.59 -37.81
C LEU A 33 -5.21 -4.30 -36.32
N SER A 34 -4.04 -3.85 -35.91
CA SER A 34 -3.73 -3.43 -34.51
C SER A 34 -3.66 -4.58 -33.49
N SER A 35 -3.16 -5.76 -33.86
CA SER A 35 -2.99 -6.90 -32.93
C SER A 35 -1.82 -6.77 -31.96
N ASN A 36 -1.02 -5.70 -32.05
CA ASN A 36 0.19 -5.49 -31.22
C ASN A 36 -0.14 -5.03 -29.78
N ASP A 37 -1.33 -4.54 -29.52
CA ASP A 37 -1.81 -4.07 -28.22
C ASP A 37 -2.59 -5.12 -27.41
N ASN A 38 -2.78 -6.31 -27.99
CA ASN A 38 -3.52 -7.40 -27.35
C ASN A 38 -2.79 -8.05 -26.18
N ILE A 39 -1.43 -7.96 -26.18
CA ILE A 39 -0.59 -8.61 -25.17
C ILE A 39 -0.24 -7.60 -24.08
N GLY A 40 -0.65 -7.93 -22.87
CA GLY A 40 -0.27 -7.19 -21.67
C GLY A 40 0.64 -8.00 -20.76
N VAL A 41 1.54 -7.33 -20.05
CA VAL A 41 2.50 -7.92 -19.13
C VAL A 41 2.37 -7.28 -17.76
N SER A 42 2.45 -8.09 -16.72
CA SER A 42 2.55 -7.67 -15.33
C SER A 42 3.74 -8.36 -14.67
N ASN A 43 4.42 -7.63 -13.81
CA ASN A 43 5.47 -8.16 -12.94
C ASN A 43 5.28 -7.65 -11.53
N ARG A 44 5.50 -8.52 -10.55
CA ARG A 44 5.64 -8.16 -9.14
C ARG A 44 6.89 -8.83 -8.60
N THR A 45 7.84 -8.03 -8.15
CA THR A 45 9.07 -8.52 -7.52
C THR A 45 9.18 -7.97 -6.11
N ARG A 46 9.46 -8.84 -5.15
CA ARG A 46 9.51 -8.52 -3.72
C ARG A 46 10.77 -9.10 -3.09
N TRP A 47 11.51 -8.25 -2.40
CA TRP A 47 12.56 -8.64 -1.48
C TRP A 47 12.05 -8.60 -0.05
N LEU A 48 12.37 -9.62 0.73
CA LEU A 48 12.00 -9.76 2.13
C LEU A 48 13.23 -10.05 2.98
N ASN A 49 13.35 -9.34 4.09
CA ASN A 49 14.38 -9.56 5.10
C ASN A 49 13.74 -9.69 6.47
N THR A 50 14.22 -10.62 7.28
CA THR A 50 13.78 -10.79 8.67
C THR A 50 15.00 -10.85 9.58
N LYS A 51 15.05 -9.94 10.58
CA LYS A 51 16.10 -9.90 11.59
C LYS A 51 15.48 -10.05 12.98
N GLN A 52 16.04 -10.95 13.77
CA GLN A 52 15.65 -11.14 15.17
C GLN A 52 16.79 -10.67 16.07
N PHE A 53 16.44 -10.02 17.19
CA PHE A 53 17.42 -9.48 18.14
C PHE A 53 16.80 -9.26 19.52
N GLY A 54 17.67 -9.01 20.50
CA GLY A 54 17.28 -8.94 21.91
C GLY A 54 17.02 -10.33 22.45
N ASP A 55 17.87 -10.80 23.32
CA ASP A 55 17.78 -12.12 23.94
C ASP A 55 17.15 -12.03 25.33
N SER A 56 16.21 -12.94 25.61
CA SER A 56 15.75 -13.26 26.93
C SER A 56 15.50 -14.76 26.96
N ASP A 57 16.35 -15.52 27.68
CA ASP A 57 16.24 -16.94 27.87
C ASP A 57 16.14 -17.73 26.55
N SER A 58 17.06 -17.47 25.60
CA SER A 58 17.18 -18.14 24.31
C SER A 58 16.08 -17.82 23.29
N MET A 59 15.25 -16.79 23.50
CA MET A 59 14.23 -16.36 22.53
C MET A 59 14.34 -14.88 22.18
N ALA A 60 14.41 -14.58 20.89
CA ALA A 60 14.42 -13.20 20.41
C ALA A 60 13.17 -12.42 20.84
N LEU A 61 13.37 -11.25 21.45
CA LEU A 61 12.31 -10.36 21.90
C LEU A 61 11.75 -9.52 20.76
N TRP A 62 12.61 -9.14 19.83
CA TRP A 62 12.29 -8.26 18.71
C TRP A 62 12.42 -8.99 17.38
N THR A 63 11.49 -8.71 16.49
CA THR A 63 11.56 -9.12 15.08
C THR A 63 11.36 -7.91 14.21
N LEU A 64 12.36 -7.59 13.39
CA LEU A 64 12.30 -6.59 12.34
C LEU A 64 12.12 -7.31 11.01
N LYS A 65 11.06 -6.95 10.28
CA LYS A 65 10.80 -7.41 8.90
C LYS A 65 10.86 -6.22 7.96
N ASN A 66 11.74 -6.29 6.99
CA ASN A 66 11.87 -5.30 5.93
C ASN A 66 11.36 -5.88 4.62
N LYS A 67 10.76 -5.04 3.79
CA LYS A 67 10.34 -5.37 2.42
C LYS A 67 10.72 -4.26 1.46
N ALA A 68 11.12 -4.64 0.25
CA ALA A 68 11.12 -3.77 -0.90
C ALA A 68 10.31 -4.49 -1.98
N GLU A 69 9.36 -3.80 -2.59
CA GLU A 69 8.48 -4.39 -3.59
C GLU A 69 8.32 -3.41 -4.74
N ILE A 70 8.36 -3.93 -5.96
CA ILE A 70 8.00 -3.22 -7.18
C ILE A 70 6.95 -4.03 -7.92
N GLU A 71 5.94 -3.35 -8.40
CA GLU A 71 4.87 -3.91 -9.22
C GLU A 71 4.73 -3.06 -10.47
N TYR A 72 4.74 -3.72 -11.62
CA TYR A 72 4.59 -3.10 -12.94
C TYR A 72 3.45 -3.76 -13.69
N LEU A 73 2.61 -2.95 -14.33
CA LEU A 73 1.60 -3.39 -15.28
C LEU A 73 1.75 -2.58 -16.56
N SER A 74 1.84 -3.26 -17.70
CA SER A 74 1.75 -2.58 -19.01
C SER A 74 0.34 -2.03 -19.23
N ALA A 75 0.21 -1.00 -20.08
CA ALA A 75 -1.08 -0.38 -20.42
C ALA A 75 -2.10 -1.38 -20.99
N SER A 76 -1.63 -2.42 -21.70
CA SER A 76 -2.47 -3.46 -22.30
C SER A 76 -2.77 -4.63 -21.35
N PHE A 77 -2.25 -4.62 -20.11
CA PHE A 77 -2.48 -5.73 -19.19
C PHE A 77 -3.93 -5.76 -18.71
N ASN A 78 -4.61 -6.89 -18.92
CA ASN A 78 -6.00 -7.10 -18.55
C ASN A 78 -6.11 -8.26 -17.55
N PRO A 79 -6.30 -8.00 -16.25
CA PRO A 79 -6.47 -9.03 -15.25
C PRO A 79 -7.83 -9.74 -15.41
N ILE A 80 -7.88 -11.04 -15.08
CA ILE A 80 -9.12 -11.82 -15.13
C ILE A 80 -10.11 -11.37 -14.06
N GLN A 81 -9.60 -10.89 -12.92
CA GLN A 81 -10.40 -10.42 -11.79
C GLN A 81 -9.76 -9.18 -11.15
N GLN A 82 -10.57 -8.44 -10.41
CA GLN A 82 -10.04 -7.32 -9.61
C GLN A 82 -9.01 -7.83 -8.59
N TYR A 83 -7.80 -7.32 -8.63
CA TYR A 83 -6.68 -7.72 -7.77
C TYR A 83 -6.25 -6.60 -6.80
N ARG A 84 -6.70 -5.37 -7.02
CA ARG A 84 -6.49 -4.22 -6.12
C ARG A 84 -7.44 -4.27 -4.94
N ALA A 85 -7.00 -3.78 -3.79
CA ALA A 85 -7.88 -3.60 -2.64
C ALA A 85 -9.05 -2.66 -2.98
N VAL A 86 -10.20 -2.86 -2.35
CA VAL A 86 -11.41 -2.06 -2.60
C VAL A 86 -11.17 -0.56 -2.38
N GLU A 87 -10.37 -0.21 -1.37
CA GLU A 87 -10.04 1.18 -1.03
C GLU A 87 -8.85 1.75 -1.82
N PHE A 88 -8.27 0.98 -2.75
CA PHE A 88 -7.07 1.39 -3.49
C PHE A 88 -7.24 2.76 -4.17
N ASP A 89 -8.32 2.93 -4.92
CA ASP A 89 -8.57 4.18 -5.66
C ASP A 89 -8.83 5.37 -4.74
N ARG A 90 -9.42 5.13 -3.57
CA ARG A 90 -9.59 6.15 -2.54
C ARG A 90 -8.26 6.54 -1.92
N ASP A 91 -7.47 5.54 -1.53
CA ASP A 91 -6.18 5.73 -0.88
C ASP A 91 -5.15 6.47 -1.75
N TRP A 92 -5.34 6.44 -3.08
CA TRP A 92 -4.49 7.09 -4.07
C TRP A 92 -5.16 8.30 -4.76
N ASN A 93 -6.36 8.72 -4.34
CA ASN A 93 -7.13 9.79 -5.00
C ASN A 93 -7.37 9.57 -6.51
N THR A 94 -7.48 8.31 -6.94
CA THR A 94 -7.67 7.94 -8.35
C THR A 94 -9.11 7.54 -8.69
N ARG A 95 -10.04 7.61 -7.73
CA ARG A 95 -11.45 7.22 -7.92
C ARG A 95 -12.09 8.05 -9.05
N ASN A 96 -12.76 7.37 -9.98
CA ASN A 96 -13.43 7.93 -11.15
C ASN A 96 -12.48 8.69 -12.11
N LYS A 97 -11.17 8.48 -12.02
CA LYS A 97 -10.17 9.02 -12.94
C LYS A 97 -9.85 7.99 -14.02
N GLY A 98 -9.93 8.39 -15.26
CA GLY A 98 -9.64 7.54 -16.41
C GLY A 98 -8.17 7.57 -16.83
N TYR A 99 -7.22 7.57 -15.89
CA TYR A 99 -5.78 7.59 -16.18
C TYR A 99 -5.37 6.42 -17.05
N LYS A 100 -4.52 6.69 -18.05
CA LYS A 100 -4.10 5.73 -19.05
C LYS A 100 -2.60 5.53 -18.99
N GLY A 101 -2.15 4.35 -19.42
CA GLY A 101 -0.74 4.02 -19.49
C GLY A 101 -0.35 2.84 -18.60
N TYR A 102 0.94 2.60 -18.52
CA TYR A 102 1.48 1.61 -17.61
C TYR A 102 1.30 2.05 -16.15
N GLN A 103 1.22 1.09 -15.26
CA GLN A 103 1.19 1.34 -13.82
C GLN A 103 2.47 0.84 -13.17
N LEU A 104 3.00 1.65 -12.25
CA LEU A 104 4.17 1.31 -11.45
C LEU A 104 3.88 1.57 -9.98
N ILE A 105 4.06 0.57 -9.12
CA ILE A 105 4.03 0.74 -7.67
C ILE A 105 5.36 0.30 -7.08
N GLY A 106 5.99 1.20 -6.33
CA GLY A 106 7.13 0.92 -5.49
C GLY A 106 6.73 0.94 -4.02
N THR A 107 7.19 0.00 -3.22
CA THR A 107 6.97 -0.02 -1.76
C THR A 107 8.26 -0.36 -1.03
N LEU A 108 8.62 0.49 -0.06
CA LEU A 108 9.64 0.20 0.95
C LEU A 108 8.93 0.14 2.30
N GLY A 109 9.12 -0.95 3.03
CA GLY A 109 8.42 -1.12 4.29
C GLY A 109 9.26 -1.80 5.36
N SER A 110 8.97 -1.43 6.60
CA SER A 110 9.57 -2.04 7.79
C SER A 110 8.51 -2.30 8.85
N LYS A 111 8.53 -3.48 9.45
CA LYS A 111 7.67 -3.84 10.58
C LYS A 111 8.51 -4.33 11.73
N LEU A 112 8.47 -3.60 12.84
CA LEU A 112 9.05 -3.99 14.11
C LEU A 112 7.98 -4.64 14.99
N THR A 113 8.27 -5.82 15.51
CA THR A 113 7.37 -6.55 16.42
C THR A 113 8.13 -6.89 17.67
N HIS A 114 7.55 -6.56 18.82
CA HIS A 114 8.01 -7.02 20.13
C HIS A 114 7.06 -8.09 20.67
N LYS A 115 7.60 -9.17 21.20
CA LYS A 115 6.82 -10.35 21.64
C LYS A 115 5.73 -10.00 22.68
N LYS A 116 6.02 -9.04 23.58
CA LYS A 116 5.13 -8.62 24.68
C LYS A 116 4.35 -7.34 24.36
N TYR A 117 4.99 -6.36 23.71
CA TYR A 117 4.44 -5.00 23.64
C TYR A 117 3.62 -4.71 22.40
N GLY A 118 3.79 -5.47 21.33
CA GLY A 118 3.02 -5.29 20.10
C GLY A 118 3.87 -5.05 18.85
N SER A 119 3.38 -4.25 17.90
CA SER A 119 4.08 -4.04 16.63
C SER A 119 3.81 -2.67 16.05
N MET A 120 4.77 -2.16 15.28
CA MET A 120 4.66 -0.97 14.45
C MET A 120 5.17 -1.29 13.04
N ALA A 121 4.45 -0.84 12.03
CA ALA A 121 4.85 -0.90 10.63
C ALA A 121 4.87 0.51 10.05
N LEU A 122 5.81 0.75 9.13
CA LEU A 122 5.94 1.96 8.34
C LEU A 122 6.24 1.57 6.90
N ASP A 123 5.44 2.05 5.97
CA ASP A 123 5.60 1.84 4.53
C ASP A 123 5.71 3.20 3.82
N ALA A 124 6.71 3.35 2.96
CA ALA A 124 6.80 4.41 1.96
C ALA A 124 6.45 3.80 0.60
N GLN A 125 5.53 4.42 -0.10
CA GLN A 125 4.97 3.91 -1.35
C GLN A 125 4.99 4.99 -2.42
N HIS A 126 5.25 4.57 -3.64
CA HIS A 126 5.11 5.36 -4.86
C HIS A 126 4.14 4.67 -5.79
N PHE A 127 3.24 5.42 -6.43
CA PHE A 127 2.35 4.93 -7.48
C PHE A 127 2.33 5.91 -8.64
N GLY A 128 2.61 5.41 -9.84
CA GLY A 128 2.54 6.16 -11.09
C GLY A 128 1.65 5.48 -12.12
N VAL A 129 0.96 6.27 -12.95
CA VAL A 129 0.18 5.81 -14.10
C VAL A 129 0.57 6.63 -15.34
N GLY A 130 1.41 6.06 -16.20
CA GLY A 130 1.93 6.76 -17.38
C GLY A 130 2.51 8.12 -17.03
N GLU A 131 2.04 9.15 -17.73
CA GLU A 131 2.32 10.56 -17.44
C GLU A 131 1.17 11.25 -16.70
N ASP A 132 0.04 10.56 -16.52
CA ASP A 132 -1.21 11.14 -16.03
C ASP A 132 -1.24 11.29 -14.51
N TYR A 133 -0.49 10.46 -13.77
CA TYR A 133 -0.57 10.43 -12.31
C TYR A 133 0.76 10.02 -11.66
N ASN A 134 1.13 10.73 -10.61
CA ASN A 134 2.28 10.46 -9.76
C ASN A 134 1.92 10.71 -8.30
N GLY A 135 1.97 9.69 -7.45
CA GLY A 135 1.63 9.79 -6.04
C GLY A 135 2.70 9.17 -5.13
N ASN A 136 2.95 9.82 -4.01
CA ASN A 136 3.82 9.33 -2.94
C ASN A 136 3.02 9.25 -1.64
N ARG A 137 3.07 8.10 -0.98
CA ARG A 137 2.30 7.83 0.23
C ARG A 137 3.20 7.28 1.33
N ILE A 138 3.01 7.78 2.54
CA ILE A 138 3.56 7.21 3.77
C ILE A 138 2.39 6.61 4.56
N TYR A 139 2.55 5.37 5.01
CA TYR A 139 1.55 4.65 5.77
C TYR A 139 2.16 4.05 7.03
N SER A 140 1.49 4.25 8.17
CA SER A 140 1.90 3.71 9.46
C SER A 140 0.74 2.97 10.12
N LEU A 141 1.03 1.78 10.59
CA LEU A 141 0.07 0.93 11.32
C LEU A 141 0.73 0.41 12.57
N GLY A 142 0.02 0.45 13.70
CA GLY A 142 0.60 -0.11 14.90
C GLY A 142 -0.40 -0.45 15.99
N LYS A 143 0.10 -1.25 16.92
CA LYS A 143 -0.56 -1.61 18.17
C LYS A 143 0.47 -1.83 19.25
N TRP A 144 0.18 -1.27 20.40
CA TRP A 144 1.05 -1.33 21.56
C TRP A 144 0.25 -1.60 22.84
N LYS A 145 0.82 -2.38 23.74
CA LYS A 145 0.26 -2.66 25.06
C LYS A 145 1.35 -2.69 26.10
N GLN A 146 1.17 -1.94 27.19
CA GLN A 146 2.08 -1.96 28.34
C GLN A 146 1.38 -1.44 29.59
N GLU A 147 1.48 -2.12 30.72
CA GLU A 147 1.05 -1.66 32.04
C GLU A 147 -0.40 -1.14 32.08
N GLY A 148 -1.33 -1.86 31.47
CA GLY A 148 -2.73 -1.48 31.38
C GLY A 148 -3.05 -0.43 30.31
N TRP A 149 -2.07 0.14 29.61
CA TRP A 149 -2.26 0.93 28.42
C TRP A 149 -2.40 0.04 27.17
N SER A 150 -3.23 0.49 26.25
CA SER A 150 -3.22 -0.04 24.87
C SER A 150 -3.44 1.09 23.88
N ALA A 151 -2.69 1.05 22.77
CA ALA A 151 -2.82 1.98 21.66
C ALA A 151 -2.90 1.18 20.35
N ASN A 152 -3.81 1.59 19.45
CA ASN A 152 -3.84 1.14 18.07
C ASN A 152 -3.93 2.37 17.19
N TRP A 153 -3.16 2.40 16.11
CA TRP A 153 -3.21 3.48 15.14
C TRP A 153 -3.08 2.95 13.72
N ASP A 154 -3.69 3.69 12.83
CA ASP A 154 -3.64 3.53 11.38
C ASP A 154 -3.57 4.95 10.81
N ALA A 155 -2.48 5.31 10.15
CA ALA A 155 -2.28 6.66 9.64
C ALA A 155 -1.66 6.62 8.25
N SER A 156 -2.10 7.50 7.36
CA SER A 156 -1.55 7.65 6.03
C SER A 156 -1.54 9.10 5.57
N TYR A 157 -0.51 9.44 4.81
CA TYR A 157 -0.40 10.71 4.11
C TYR A 157 0.00 10.47 2.66
N LEU A 158 -0.80 10.96 1.73
CA LEU A 158 -0.58 10.96 0.30
C LEU A 158 -0.30 12.38 -0.17
N SER A 159 0.69 12.54 -1.05
CA SER A 159 0.86 13.70 -1.92
C SER A 159 0.87 13.20 -3.36
N ALA A 160 0.01 13.75 -4.21
CA ALA A 160 -0.13 13.30 -5.59
C ALA A 160 -0.23 14.48 -6.55
N GLU A 161 0.32 14.27 -7.74
CA GLU A 161 0.29 15.16 -8.89
C GLU A 161 -0.39 14.46 -10.06
N ALA A 162 -1.36 15.15 -10.68
CA ALA A 162 -2.10 14.74 -11.86
C ALA A 162 -2.53 16.03 -12.60
N GLU A 163 -3.73 16.10 -13.14
CA GLU A 163 -4.32 17.37 -13.64
C GLU A 163 -4.34 18.45 -12.56
N SER A 164 -4.43 18.07 -11.30
CA SER A 164 -4.33 18.92 -10.12
C SER A 164 -3.45 18.27 -9.06
N GLN A 165 -2.85 19.09 -8.20
CA GLN A 165 -2.16 18.57 -7.02
C GLN A 165 -3.18 18.21 -5.95
N SER A 166 -2.94 17.11 -5.24
CA SER A 166 -3.76 16.70 -4.11
C SER A 166 -2.94 16.17 -2.94
N SER A 167 -3.48 16.36 -1.73
CA SER A 167 -2.95 15.74 -0.52
C SER A 167 -4.08 15.10 0.27
N PHE A 168 -3.85 13.87 0.72
CA PHE A 168 -4.82 13.12 1.49
C PHE A 168 -4.19 12.61 2.78
N PHE A 169 -4.65 13.14 3.90
CA PHE A 169 -4.28 12.71 5.24
C PHE A 169 -5.42 11.95 5.89
N ARG A 170 -5.11 10.83 6.50
CA ARG A 170 -6.06 10.06 7.29
C ARG A 170 -5.35 9.44 8.49
N HIS A 171 -6.00 9.48 9.65
CA HIS A 171 -5.58 8.67 10.78
C HIS A 171 -6.78 8.16 11.59
N ARG A 172 -6.56 7.04 12.25
CA ARG A 172 -7.42 6.46 13.27
C ARG A 172 -6.56 6.12 14.48
N LEU A 173 -6.92 6.65 15.63
CA LEU A 173 -6.25 6.41 16.89
C LEU A 173 -7.25 5.87 17.91
N ASN A 174 -6.89 4.75 18.53
CA ASN A 174 -7.61 4.25 19.69
C ASN A 174 -6.62 4.09 20.83
N LEU A 175 -6.82 4.83 21.92
CA LEU A 175 -6.01 4.78 23.12
C LEU A 175 -6.88 4.34 24.28
N SER A 176 -6.41 3.43 25.13
CA SER A 176 -7.13 3.08 26.34
C SER A 176 -6.20 2.74 27.51
N LYS A 177 -6.71 2.96 28.71
CA LYS A 177 -6.05 2.67 30.00
C LYS A 177 -6.99 1.93 30.92
N ASN A 178 -6.52 0.82 31.49
CA ASN A 178 -7.19 0.12 32.59
C ASN A 178 -6.74 0.74 33.93
N ILE A 179 -7.70 1.14 34.77
CA ILE A 179 -7.48 1.72 36.10
C ILE A 179 -8.36 0.96 37.07
N GLY A 180 -7.81 -0.06 37.73
CA GLY A 180 -8.60 -0.96 38.57
C GLY A 180 -9.72 -1.63 37.75
N PRO A 181 -11.00 -1.55 38.19
CA PRO A 181 -12.12 -2.15 37.46
C PRO A 181 -12.57 -1.31 36.24
N PHE A 182 -12.04 -0.10 36.06
CA PHE A 182 -12.47 0.82 35.00
C PHE A 182 -11.54 0.77 33.79
N LYS A 183 -12.10 0.98 32.60
CA LYS A 183 -11.37 1.19 31.35
C LYS A 183 -11.74 2.56 30.80
N LEU A 184 -10.75 3.46 30.70
CA LEU A 184 -10.89 4.74 30.01
C LEU A 184 -10.39 4.57 28.59
N GLY A 185 -11.05 5.20 27.62
CA GLY A 185 -10.69 5.15 26.21
C GLY A 185 -10.81 6.52 25.56
N TYR A 186 -9.96 6.74 24.56
CA TYR A 186 -10.01 7.87 23.64
C TYR A 186 -9.94 7.31 22.22
N LYS A 187 -10.83 7.77 21.36
CA LYS A 187 -10.87 7.45 19.93
C LYS A 187 -10.80 8.75 19.15
N ASP A 188 -10.04 8.76 18.08
CA ASP A 188 -9.93 9.87 17.16
C ASP A 188 -9.83 9.32 15.74
N ASP A 189 -10.71 9.77 14.86
CA ASP A 189 -10.73 9.41 13.43
C ASP A 189 -10.80 10.72 12.64
N HIS A 190 -9.76 11.01 11.88
CA HIS A 190 -9.63 12.24 11.11
C HIS A 190 -9.26 11.93 9.67
N GLU A 191 -9.94 12.57 8.75
CA GLU A 191 -9.71 12.48 7.33
C GLU A 191 -9.77 13.86 6.69
N ARG A 192 -8.72 14.23 5.97
CA ARG A 192 -8.63 15.51 5.26
C ARG A 192 -8.07 15.31 3.86
N ASN A 193 -8.83 15.69 2.85
CA ASN A 193 -8.44 15.64 1.46
C ASN A 193 -8.48 17.05 0.85
N ILE A 194 -7.36 17.49 0.28
CA ILE A 194 -7.19 18.83 -0.29
C ILE A 194 -6.78 18.68 -1.75
N TYR A 195 -7.48 19.38 -2.62
CA TYR A 195 -7.13 19.58 -4.03
C TYR A 195 -6.72 21.03 -4.27
N THR A 196 -5.60 21.21 -4.98
CA THR A 196 -5.04 22.53 -5.27
C THR A 196 -4.81 22.66 -6.77
N GLY A 197 -5.26 23.76 -7.39
CA GLY A 197 -4.92 24.13 -8.76
C GLY A 197 -6.09 24.23 -9.73
N ASP A 198 -7.13 23.41 -9.68
CA ASP A 198 -8.29 23.53 -10.56
C ASP A 198 -9.58 23.78 -9.77
N THR A 199 -10.22 24.92 -10.05
CA THR A 199 -11.53 25.31 -9.46
C THR A 199 -12.69 24.47 -10.00
N ASN A 200 -12.47 23.69 -11.06
CA ASN A 200 -13.44 22.77 -11.67
C ASN A 200 -13.22 21.32 -11.24
N ALA A 201 -12.45 21.07 -10.18
CA ALA A 201 -12.16 19.72 -9.70
C ALA A 201 -13.46 18.95 -9.41
N VAL A 202 -13.61 17.77 -10.01
CA VAL A 202 -14.73 16.85 -9.82
C VAL A 202 -14.82 16.34 -8.39
N ASN A 203 -13.72 16.43 -7.63
CA ASN A 203 -13.64 16.04 -6.23
C ASN A 203 -13.35 17.26 -5.35
N PRO A 204 -14.34 17.82 -4.66
CA PRO A 204 -14.13 18.93 -3.74
C PRO A 204 -13.24 18.51 -2.57
N SER A 205 -12.45 19.45 -2.06
CA SER A 205 -11.73 19.27 -0.80
C SER A 205 -12.72 19.05 0.34
N TYR A 206 -12.37 18.16 1.28
CA TYR A 206 -13.19 17.88 2.45
C TYR A 206 -12.34 17.59 3.68
N GLU A 207 -12.94 17.74 4.84
CA GLU A 207 -12.37 17.40 6.14
C GLU A 207 -13.45 16.75 7.02
N PHE A 208 -13.10 15.68 7.73
CA PHE A 208 -13.99 14.91 8.57
C PHE A 208 -13.29 14.56 9.89
N PHE A 209 -14.04 14.65 11.00
CA PHE A 209 -13.64 14.28 12.35
C PHE A 209 -14.73 13.41 13.01
N ASP A 210 -14.33 12.34 13.76
CA ASP A 210 -15.22 11.50 14.58
C ASP A 210 -14.53 11.10 15.91
#